data_003081100deb9ea2159f7677c09098e1
#
_entry.id   003081100deb9ea2159f7677c09098e1
#
_cell.length_a   1.000
_cell.length_b   1.000
_cell.length_c   1.000
_cell.angle_alpha   90.00
_cell.angle_beta   90.00
_cell.angle_gamma   90.00
#
_symmetry.space_group_name_H-M   'P 1'
#
loop_
_entity.id
_entity.type
_entity.pdbx_description
1 polymer ?
#
loop_
_entity_poly.entity_id
_entity_poly.type
_entity_poly.pdbx_seq_one_letter_code
_entity_poly.pdbx_strand_id
1 'polypeptide(L)'
;AAGTLAGGESGVAIIPGDPEGSALFQAVSYADKEFAMPPRGRLSDQQVADIRKWIEIGAPDPRDRELVAPIETPLDPWRDPTGKGREHWAYVPMADVVPPSVENPAWCRNDVDRFILAKLEDAGIEPAPEADRRTLARRAYFDLIGLPPSPEEMEAFLSDDRPDAWERLIDRLLESPHYGERWGRHWLDVARYADSNGLDENTAFANAWRYRDWVVRAFNDDLPYDDFARMQIAGDLLPEPDDREAAIDNLVATGFLSLGPKVLAEPDKEKMLVDIVDEQVDVLTKAFLAQTVGCARCHDHKFDPILHADYYAMAGILISTRTMENLNTVARVRERPLAPIAEIAASKAHAEARKKNEAAIAAANAEGSRRLGDAWSNRTADVMLLASELERTPRVFEAEEFADSNLGVNFDNYGSGIGIIHTVATSDRQFVEYEVPAEEGGRWHVMARFASGESRPLRIMVGEKVLAEGFCGEKTGSFEVESMMWAKTVVDVPPGTSRIRLERPTSFPHLDRLVMVSDLELQAFDAELAALAARSG
;
A
#
# COMPACT_ATOMS: atom_id res chain seq x y z
N ALA A 1 11.13 -37.36 7.13
CA ALA A 1 11.45 -38.10 8.38
C ALA A 1 12.73 -37.60 9.05
N ALA A 2 13.88 -37.59 8.38
CA ALA A 2 15.16 -37.19 9.00
C ALA A 2 15.11 -35.80 9.68
N GLY A 3 14.50 -34.81 9.06
CA GLY A 3 14.35 -33.47 9.63
C GLY A 3 13.39 -33.41 10.83
N THR A 4 12.36 -34.27 10.87
CA THR A 4 11.42 -34.38 12.00
C THR A 4 12.09 -35.00 13.24
N LEU A 5 13.03 -35.91 13.02
CA LEU A 5 13.82 -36.54 14.09
C LEU A 5 14.93 -35.61 14.60
N ALA A 6 15.63 -34.92 13.68
CA ALA A 6 16.77 -34.07 14.01
C ALA A 6 16.41 -32.87 14.91
N GLY A 7 15.20 -32.33 14.80
CA GLY A 7 14.78 -31.16 15.56
C GLY A 7 15.33 -29.85 15.01
N GLY A 8 15.27 -28.79 15.82
CA GLY A 8 15.72 -27.44 15.50
C GLY A 8 16.81 -26.95 16.47
N GLU A 9 16.88 -25.63 16.67
CA GLU A 9 17.85 -24.99 17.58
C GLU A 9 17.76 -25.49 19.03
N SER A 10 16.58 -25.98 19.45
CA SER A 10 16.33 -26.51 20.80
C SER A 10 16.77 -27.97 21.00
N GLY A 11 17.34 -28.62 19.99
CA GLY A 11 17.84 -30.01 20.08
C GLY A 11 16.97 -31.05 19.35
N VAL A 12 17.19 -32.32 19.68
CA VAL A 12 16.53 -33.45 18.99
C VAL A 12 15.04 -33.48 19.34
N ALA A 13 14.19 -33.38 18.34
CA ALA A 13 12.74 -33.33 18.56
C ALA A 13 12.16 -34.66 18.98
N ILE A 14 12.63 -35.79 18.40
CA ILE A 14 12.14 -37.13 18.65
C ILE A 14 13.32 -38.10 18.75
N ILE A 15 13.42 -38.84 19.84
CA ILE A 15 14.35 -39.97 20.02
C ILE A 15 13.54 -41.25 19.90
N PRO A 16 13.64 -42.01 18.80
CA PRO A 16 12.88 -43.25 18.64
C PRO A 16 13.11 -44.22 19.78
N GLY A 17 12.02 -44.69 20.42
CA GLY A 17 12.07 -45.58 21.55
C GLY A 17 12.23 -44.91 22.92
N ASP A 18 12.51 -43.59 22.96
CA ASP A 18 12.68 -42.84 24.24
C ASP A 18 11.75 -41.63 24.28
N PRO A 19 10.50 -41.76 24.75
CA PRO A 19 9.59 -40.65 24.91
C PRO A 19 10.11 -39.56 25.86
N GLU A 20 10.68 -39.94 26.98
CA GLU A 20 11.11 -39.01 28.04
C GLU A 20 12.29 -38.13 27.57
N GLY A 21 13.16 -38.67 26.70
CA GLY A 21 14.25 -37.93 26.07
C GLY A 21 13.83 -37.09 24.88
N SER A 22 12.59 -37.25 24.36
CA SER A 22 12.08 -36.56 23.18
C SER A 22 11.50 -35.20 23.52
N ALA A 23 12.03 -34.11 22.95
CA ALA A 23 11.53 -32.74 23.18
C ALA A 23 10.04 -32.60 22.84
N LEU A 24 9.56 -33.28 21.80
CA LEU A 24 8.14 -33.30 21.44
C LEU A 24 7.28 -33.83 22.61
N PHE A 25 7.68 -34.95 23.24
CA PHE A 25 6.90 -35.53 24.32
C PHE A 25 6.96 -34.67 25.60
N GLN A 26 8.11 -34.09 25.92
CA GLN A 26 8.27 -33.14 27.02
C GLN A 26 7.34 -31.94 26.84
N ALA A 27 7.25 -31.38 25.62
CA ALA A 27 6.38 -30.26 25.33
C ALA A 27 4.88 -30.61 25.48
N VAL A 28 4.41 -31.73 24.92
CA VAL A 28 2.98 -32.09 24.94
C VAL A 28 2.52 -32.66 26.28
N SER A 29 3.45 -33.22 27.08
CA SER A 29 3.16 -33.71 28.44
C SER A 29 2.95 -32.59 29.46
N TYR A 30 3.38 -31.35 29.11
CA TYR A 30 3.35 -30.20 30.02
C TYR A 30 4.23 -30.36 31.26
N ALA A 31 5.29 -31.18 31.15
CA ALA A 31 6.24 -31.39 32.23
C ALA A 31 7.00 -30.11 32.60
N ASP A 32 7.29 -29.28 31.62
CA ASP A 32 7.84 -27.93 31.77
C ASP A 32 6.88 -26.89 31.16
N LYS A 33 6.49 -25.91 31.97
CA LYS A 33 5.54 -24.87 31.56
C LYS A 33 6.12 -23.89 30.54
N GLU A 34 7.43 -23.70 30.50
CA GLU A 34 8.09 -22.81 29.54
C GLU A 34 8.17 -23.42 28.15
N PHE A 35 8.14 -24.75 28.04
CA PHE A 35 8.17 -25.49 26.78
C PHE A 35 6.83 -26.14 26.41
N ALA A 36 5.76 -25.85 27.17
CA ALA A 36 4.47 -26.52 26.98
C ALA A 36 3.80 -26.19 25.65
N MET A 37 3.43 -27.22 24.87
CA MET A 37 2.74 -27.12 23.58
C MET A 37 1.52 -28.05 23.53
N PRO A 38 0.40 -27.60 22.93
CA PRO A 38 0.11 -26.27 22.36
C PRO A 38 -0.05 -25.18 23.43
N PRO A 39 0.32 -23.92 23.17
CA PRO A 39 0.31 -22.85 24.19
C PRO A 39 -1.08 -22.46 24.68
N ARG A 40 -2.15 -22.79 23.93
CA ARG A 40 -3.54 -22.42 24.23
C ARG A 40 -4.35 -23.51 24.94
N GLY A 41 -3.72 -24.60 25.31
CA GLY A 41 -4.40 -25.69 26.04
C GLY A 41 -3.69 -27.02 25.85
N ARG A 42 -3.71 -27.87 26.90
CA ARG A 42 -3.09 -29.18 26.89
C ARG A 42 -3.89 -30.16 26.00
N LEU A 43 -3.19 -31.06 25.33
CA LEU A 43 -3.79 -32.20 24.63
C LEU A 43 -4.52 -33.09 25.64
N SER A 44 -5.52 -33.86 25.19
CA SER A 44 -6.17 -34.85 26.02
C SER A 44 -5.17 -35.92 26.48
N ASP A 45 -5.43 -36.54 27.65
CA ASP A 45 -4.56 -37.60 28.17
C ASP A 45 -4.41 -38.75 27.17
N GLN A 46 -5.45 -39.04 26.40
CA GLN A 46 -5.39 -40.05 25.33
C GLN A 46 -4.43 -39.64 24.21
N GLN A 47 -4.49 -38.39 23.75
CA GLN A 47 -3.59 -37.91 22.70
C GLN A 47 -2.12 -37.90 23.15
N VAL A 48 -1.86 -37.52 24.40
CA VAL A 48 -0.52 -37.58 24.98
C VAL A 48 -0.03 -39.05 25.08
N ALA A 49 -0.92 -39.97 25.48
CA ALA A 49 -0.61 -41.41 25.53
C ALA A 49 -0.33 -41.98 24.12
N ASP A 50 -1.09 -41.55 23.12
CA ASP A 50 -0.90 -42.01 21.74
C ASP A 50 0.45 -41.52 21.17
N ILE A 51 0.84 -40.28 21.45
CA ILE A 51 2.16 -39.74 21.09
C ILE A 51 3.27 -40.48 21.81
N ARG A 52 3.11 -40.77 23.12
CA ARG A 52 4.03 -41.58 23.86
C ARG A 52 4.23 -42.94 23.22
N LYS A 53 3.11 -43.62 22.94
CA LYS A 53 3.11 -44.95 22.33
C LYS A 53 3.76 -44.96 20.97
N TRP A 54 3.51 -43.93 20.17
CA TRP A 54 4.13 -43.77 18.84
C TRP A 54 5.65 -43.65 18.94
N ILE A 55 6.18 -42.85 19.88
CA ILE A 55 7.62 -42.74 20.12
C ILE A 55 8.21 -44.04 20.62
N GLU A 56 7.54 -44.73 21.60
CA GLU A 56 7.98 -46.02 22.16
C GLU A 56 8.17 -47.11 21.09
N ILE A 57 7.31 -47.13 20.06
CA ILE A 57 7.43 -48.10 18.96
C ILE A 57 8.42 -47.72 17.88
N GLY A 58 9.22 -46.66 18.12
CA GLY A 58 10.26 -46.19 17.21
C GLY A 58 9.87 -45.03 16.31
N ALA A 59 8.78 -44.31 16.62
CA ALA A 59 8.28 -43.19 15.87
C ALA A 59 8.15 -43.47 14.35
N PRO A 60 7.46 -44.56 13.96
CA PRO A 60 7.37 -44.94 12.56
C PRO A 60 6.74 -43.81 11.73
N ASP A 61 7.44 -43.32 10.74
CA ASP A 61 6.94 -42.33 9.78
C ASP A 61 6.52 -43.06 8.49
N PRO A 62 5.27 -42.94 8.05
CA PRO A 62 4.83 -43.57 6.80
C PRO A 62 5.63 -43.11 5.57
N ARG A 63 6.33 -41.98 5.69
CA ARG A 63 7.25 -41.46 4.65
C ARG A 63 8.61 -42.18 4.63
N ASP A 64 8.98 -42.92 5.70
CA ASP A 64 10.22 -43.71 5.80
C ASP A 64 10.08 -45.13 5.27
N ARG A 65 8.89 -45.56 4.97
CA ARG A 65 8.75 -46.74 4.11
C ARG A 65 9.41 -46.36 2.81
N GLU A 66 10.45 -47.13 2.38
CA GLU A 66 10.80 -47.19 0.97
C GLU A 66 9.48 -47.08 0.22
N LEU A 67 9.35 -46.03 -0.60
CA LEU A 67 8.17 -45.82 -1.41
C LEU A 67 7.90 -47.17 -2.07
N VAL A 68 7.12 -48.02 -1.45
CA VAL A 68 6.40 -49.06 -2.17
C VAL A 68 5.79 -48.28 -3.29
N ALA A 69 6.30 -48.50 -4.48
CA ALA A 69 5.91 -47.80 -5.71
C ALA A 69 4.45 -47.50 -5.56
N PRO A 70 4.06 -46.21 -5.62
CA PRO A 70 2.72 -45.80 -5.22
C PRO A 70 1.83 -46.89 -5.69
N ILE A 71 0.96 -47.47 -4.83
CA ILE A 71 -0.08 -48.36 -5.34
C ILE A 71 -0.63 -47.52 -6.48
N GLU A 72 -0.27 -47.90 -7.71
CA GLU A 72 -0.82 -47.31 -8.90
C GLU A 72 -2.32 -47.61 -8.81
N THR A 73 -3.02 -46.83 -8.00
CA THR A 73 -4.42 -46.54 -8.27
C THR A 73 -4.33 -45.99 -9.67
N PRO A 74 -4.79 -46.73 -10.72
CA PRO A 74 -4.65 -46.22 -12.05
C PRO A 74 -5.18 -44.81 -12.00
N LEU A 75 -4.31 -43.81 -12.23
CA LEU A 75 -4.74 -42.42 -12.34
C LEU A 75 -5.94 -42.47 -13.23
N ASP A 76 -7.06 -41.94 -12.81
CA ASP A 76 -8.22 -41.80 -13.67
C ASP A 76 -7.66 -41.41 -15.03
N PRO A 77 -7.88 -42.22 -16.10
CA PRO A 77 -7.10 -42.12 -17.33
C PRO A 77 -7.03 -40.69 -17.91
N TRP A 78 -8.02 -39.86 -17.54
CA TRP A 78 -8.05 -38.47 -17.99
C TRP A 78 -7.23 -37.49 -17.09
N ARG A 79 -6.75 -37.94 -15.91
CA ARG A 79 -5.78 -37.21 -15.11
C ARG A 79 -4.33 -37.43 -15.53
N ASP A 80 -4.08 -38.41 -16.40
CA ASP A 80 -2.72 -38.63 -16.91
C ASP A 80 -2.34 -37.51 -17.90
N PRO A 81 -1.44 -36.59 -17.53
CA PRO A 81 -1.04 -35.48 -18.39
C PRO A 81 -0.24 -35.96 -19.62
N THR A 82 0.17 -37.23 -19.62
CA THR A 82 0.92 -37.85 -20.74
C THR A 82 0.05 -38.77 -21.60
N GLY A 83 -1.14 -39.15 -21.13
CA GLY A 83 -2.05 -40.09 -21.78
C GLY A 83 -3.40 -39.48 -22.12
N LYS A 84 -4.48 -40.16 -21.71
CA LYS A 84 -5.85 -39.78 -22.04
C LYS A 84 -6.29 -38.38 -21.60
N GLY A 85 -5.63 -37.81 -20.58
CA GLY A 85 -5.87 -36.42 -20.17
C GLY A 85 -5.61 -35.42 -21.31
N ARG A 86 -4.61 -35.67 -22.16
CA ARG A 86 -4.32 -34.85 -23.34
C ARG A 86 -5.31 -35.05 -24.49
N GLU A 87 -6.06 -36.17 -24.50
CA GLU A 87 -7.06 -36.46 -25.51
C GLU A 87 -8.41 -35.82 -25.18
N HIS A 88 -8.57 -35.24 -23.98
CA HIS A 88 -9.80 -34.56 -23.61
C HIS A 88 -10.03 -33.33 -24.52
N TRP A 89 -11.25 -33.12 -24.95
CA TRP A 89 -11.58 -32.08 -25.92
C TRP A 89 -11.10 -30.69 -25.58
N ALA A 90 -11.00 -30.35 -24.28
CA ALA A 90 -10.53 -29.04 -23.83
C ALA A 90 -9.02 -28.83 -23.96
N TYR A 91 -8.21 -29.89 -24.14
CA TYR A 91 -6.75 -29.84 -24.22
C TYR A 91 -6.20 -30.17 -25.62
N VAL A 92 -7.07 -30.54 -26.55
CA VAL A 92 -6.67 -30.74 -27.95
C VAL A 92 -6.73 -29.40 -28.69
N PRO A 93 -5.89 -29.21 -29.72
CA PRO A 93 -5.98 -28.02 -30.58
C PRO A 93 -7.39 -27.91 -31.19
N MET A 94 -7.88 -26.67 -31.34
CA MET A 94 -9.13 -26.40 -32.03
C MET A 94 -9.09 -26.99 -33.46
N ALA A 95 -10.10 -27.73 -33.83
CA ALA A 95 -10.26 -28.26 -35.15
C ALA A 95 -11.35 -27.49 -35.91
N ASP A 96 -11.27 -27.52 -37.26
CA ASP A 96 -12.35 -27.04 -38.09
C ASP A 96 -13.53 -28.03 -37.96
N VAL A 97 -14.53 -27.60 -37.19
CA VAL A 97 -15.73 -28.44 -36.94
C VAL A 97 -16.77 -28.14 -37.97
N VAL A 98 -17.22 -29.19 -38.69
CA VAL A 98 -18.32 -29.07 -39.63
C VAL A 98 -19.65 -29.04 -38.85
N PRO A 99 -20.48 -28.00 -39.02
CA PRO A 99 -21.78 -27.94 -38.37
C PRO A 99 -22.65 -29.18 -38.75
N PRO A 100 -23.36 -29.76 -37.78
CA PRO A 100 -24.15 -30.97 -38.02
C PRO A 100 -25.32 -30.69 -38.99
N SER A 101 -25.73 -31.74 -39.70
CA SER A 101 -26.98 -31.71 -40.45
C SER A 101 -28.14 -31.78 -39.48
N VAL A 102 -29.21 -31.00 -39.73
CA VAL A 102 -30.40 -30.90 -38.89
C VAL A 102 -31.65 -31.14 -39.75
N GLU A 103 -32.74 -31.60 -39.17
CA GLU A 103 -33.99 -31.86 -39.86
C GLU A 103 -34.68 -30.56 -40.30
N ASN A 104 -34.60 -29.51 -39.50
CA ASN A 104 -35.18 -28.20 -39.80
C ASN A 104 -34.15 -27.11 -39.98
N PRO A 105 -33.37 -27.07 -41.08
CA PRO A 105 -32.32 -26.06 -41.29
C PRO A 105 -32.88 -24.63 -41.44
N ALA A 106 -34.16 -24.45 -41.73
CA ALA A 106 -34.80 -23.15 -41.86
C ALA A 106 -34.95 -22.41 -40.52
N TRP A 107 -34.85 -23.10 -39.38
CA TRP A 107 -34.83 -22.51 -38.05
C TRP A 107 -33.50 -21.83 -37.75
N CYS A 108 -32.42 -22.37 -38.33
CA CYS A 108 -31.05 -21.88 -38.03
C CYS A 108 -30.78 -20.59 -38.76
N ARG A 109 -30.23 -19.59 -38.05
CA ARG A 109 -29.73 -18.31 -38.58
C ARG A 109 -28.21 -18.32 -38.80
N ASN A 110 -27.50 -19.13 -38.01
CA ASN A 110 -26.06 -19.32 -38.07
C ASN A 110 -25.66 -20.77 -37.75
N ASP A 111 -24.36 -21.06 -37.81
CA ASP A 111 -23.86 -22.42 -37.59
C ASP A 111 -24.00 -22.88 -36.14
N VAL A 112 -23.99 -21.96 -35.16
CA VAL A 112 -24.18 -22.29 -33.74
C VAL A 112 -25.59 -22.87 -33.53
N ASP A 113 -26.57 -22.32 -34.21
CA ASP A 113 -27.95 -22.81 -34.15
C ASP A 113 -28.05 -24.27 -34.59
N ARG A 114 -27.22 -24.71 -35.56
CA ARG A 114 -27.17 -26.11 -36.01
C ARG A 114 -26.73 -27.05 -34.90
N PHE A 115 -25.73 -26.68 -34.10
CA PHE A 115 -25.30 -27.50 -32.97
C PHE A 115 -26.36 -27.56 -31.88
N ILE A 116 -27.07 -26.46 -31.63
CA ILE A 116 -28.18 -26.44 -30.67
C ILE A 116 -29.35 -27.27 -31.16
N LEU A 117 -29.78 -27.05 -32.41
CA LEU A 117 -30.92 -27.74 -32.97
C LEU A 117 -30.69 -29.24 -33.07
N ALA A 118 -29.50 -29.70 -33.50
CA ALA A 118 -29.18 -31.13 -33.53
C ALA A 118 -29.36 -31.79 -32.15
N LYS A 119 -28.95 -31.14 -31.08
CA LYS A 119 -29.15 -31.66 -29.71
C LYS A 119 -30.60 -31.64 -29.26
N LEU A 120 -31.38 -30.65 -29.70
CA LEU A 120 -32.81 -30.60 -29.43
C LEU A 120 -33.54 -31.73 -30.18
N GLU A 121 -33.20 -31.95 -31.46
CA GLU A 121 -33.76 -33.04 -32.28
C GLU A 121 -33.41 -34.40 -31.68
N ASP A 122 -32.14 -34.64 -31.29
CA ASP A 122 -31.72 -35.87 -30.62
C ASP A 122 -32.48 -36.13 -29.30
N ALA A 123 -32.84 -35.07 -28.58
CA ALA A 123 -33.63 -35.16 -27.35
C ALA A 123 -35.15 -35.21 -27.59
N GLY A 124 -35.61 -35.06 -28.83
CA GLY A 124 -37.04 -35.00 -29.17
C GLY A 124 -37.73 -33.72 -28.63
N ILE A 125 -36.98 -32.63 -28.51
CA ILE A 125 -37.48 -31.35 -27.99
C ILE A 125 -37.59 -30.34 -29.13
N GLU A 126 -38.80 -29.81 -29.34
CA GLU A 126 -39.01 -28.73 -30.29
C GLU A 126 -38.49 -27.38 -29.74
N PRO A 127 -37.83 -26.55 -30.57
CA PRO A 127 -37.48 -25.21 -30.18
C PRO A 127 -38.70 -24.37 -29.81
N ALA A 128 -38.61 -23.53 -28.80
CA ALA A 128 -39.65 -22.58 -28.48
C ALA A 128 -39.86 -21.57 -29.62
N PRO A 129 -41.08 -21.04 -29.81
CA PRO A 129 -41.33 -20.00 -30.80
C PRO A 129 -40.53 -18.72 -30.45
N GLU A 130 -40.21 -17.95 -31.49
CA GLU A 130 -39.55 -16.69 -31.33
C GLU A 130 -40.33 -15.74 -30.41
N ALA A 131 -39.64 -15.02 -29.54
CA ALA A 131 -40.25 -14.03 -28.67
C ALA A 131 -40.78 -12.83 -29.49
N ASP A 132 -41.80 -12.15 -28.98
CA ASP A 132 -42.29 -10.91 -29.57
C ASP A 132 -41.23 -9.80 -29.60
N ARG A 133 -41.37 -8.85 -30.51
CA ARG A 133 -40.41 -7.74 -30.74
C ARG A 133 -40.10 -6.95 -29.47
N ARG A 134 -41.10 -6.69 -28.63
CA ARG A 134 -40.90 -5.96 -27.34
C ARG A 134 -40.01 -6.75 -26.38
N THR A 135 -40.26 -8.04 -26.27
CA THR A 135 -39.47 -8.95 -25.44
C THR A 135 -38.04 -9.06 -25.95
N LEU A 136 -37.86 -9.20 -27.28
CA LEU A 136 -36.53 -9.25 -27.91
C LEU A 136 -35.75 -7.97 -27.65
N ALA A 137 -36.33 -6.80 -27.92
CA ALA A 137 -35.68 -5.53 -27.68
C ALA A 137 -35.28 -5.39 -26.21
N ARG A 138 -36.18 -5.65 -25.26
CA ARG A 138 -35.88 -5.58 -23.83
C ARG A 138 -34.72 -6.49 -23.46
N ARG A 139 -34.65 -7.71 -23.97
CA ARG A 139 -33.53 -8.63 -23.72
C ARG A 139 -32.22 -8.07 -24.27
N ALA A 140 -32.20 -7.61 -25.53
CA ALA A 140 -31.02 -7.04 -26.16
C ALA A 140 -30.45 -5.87 -25.37
N TYR A 141 -31.28 -4.94 -24.88
CA TYR A 141 -30.86 -3.82 -24.06
C TYR A 141 -30.23 -4.27 -22.74
N PHE A 142 -30.86 -5.19 -22.02
CA PHE A 142 -30.29 -5.68 -20.75
C PHE A 142 -29.03 -6.51 -20.95
N ASP A 143 -28.95 -7.30 -22.00
CA ASP A 143 -27.79 -8.14 -22.26
C ASP A 143 -26.60 -7.33 -22.75
N LEU A 144 -26.82 -6.38 -23.68
CA LEU A 144 -25.72 -5.61 -24.29
C LEU A 144 -25.27 -4.41 -23.45
N ILE A 145 -26.21 -3.63 -22.90
CA ILE A 145 -25.89 -2.39 -22.19
C ILE A 145 -26.32 -2.35 -20.72
N GLY A 146 -27.04 -3.38 -20.26
CA GLY A 146 -27.48 -3.50 -18.86
C GLY A 146 -28.59 -2.55 -18.43
N LEU A 147 -29.15 -1.76 -19.36
CA LEU A 147 -30.18 -0.75 -19.13
C LEU A 147 -31.46 -1.11 -19.88
N PRO A 148 -32.65 -0.72 -19.40
CA PRO A 148 -33.87 -0.86 -20.17
C PRO A 148 -33.91 0.16 -21.31
N PRO A 149 -34.59 -0.16 -22.43
CA PRO A 149 -34.89 0.85 -23.45
C PRO A 149 -35.80 1.93 -22.89
N SER A 150 -35.63 3.16 -23.32
CA SER A 150 -36.59 4.23 -23.06
C SER A 150 -37.92 3.94 -23.79
N PRO A 151 -39.05 4.55 -23.38
CA PRO A 151 -40.32 4.42 -24.12
C PRO A 151 -40.18 4.82 -25.59
N GLU A 152 -39.43 5.86 -25.89
CA GLU A 152 -39.21 6.37 -27.23
C GLU A 152 -38.39 5.40 -28.10
N GLU A 153 -37.33 4.80 -27.53
CA GLU A 153 -36.48 3.81 -28.19
C GLU A 153 -37.27 2.52 -28.47
N MET A 154 -38.10 2.10 -27.52
CA MET A 154 -38.98 0.95 -27.70
C MET A 154 -39.97 1.20 -28.82
N GLU A 155 -40.65 2.34 -28.84
CA GLU A 155 -41.63 2.68 -29.89
C GLU A 155 -40.96 2.82 -31.26
N ALA A 156 -39.77 3.43 -31.31
CA ALA A 156 -38.98 3.52 -32.55
C ALA A 156 -38.67 2.13 -33.13
N PHE A 157 -38.30 1.17 -32.30
CA PHE A 157 -38.04 -0.20 -32.76
C PHE A 157 -39.32 -0.93 -33.15
N LEU A 158 -40.39 -0.78 -32.38
CA LEU A 158 -41.67 -1.48 -32.68
C LEU A 158 -42.33 -0.98 -33.96
N SER A 159 -42.12 0.30 -34.31
CA SER A 159 -42.65 0.92 -35.54
C SER A 159 -41.71 0.79 -36.75
N ASP A 160 -40.51 0.21 -36.58
CA ASP A 160 -39.55 0.01 -37.67
C ASP A 160 -39.87 -1.28 -38.43
N ASP A 161 -40.53 -1.15 -39.58
CA ASP A 161 -40.96 -2.28 -40.43
C ASP A 161 -39.86 -2.76 -41.41
N ARG A 162 -38.63 -2.23 -41.31
CA ARG A 162 -37.53 -2.65 -42.17
C ARG A 162 -37.10 -4.09 -41.83
N PRO A 163 -36.70 -4.87 -42.86
CA PRO A 163 -36.31 -6.27 -42.63
C PRO A 163 -35.05 -6.40 -41.77
N ASP A 164 -34.17 -5.38 -41.72
CA ASP A 164 -32.93 -5.30 -40.93
C ASP A 164 -33.10 -4.52 -39.61
N ALA A 165 -34.33 -4.31 -39.17
CA ALA A 165 -34.61 -3.52 -37.97
C ALA A 165 -33.97 -4.11 -36.69
N TRP A 166 -33.90 -5.44 -36.60
CA TRP A 166 -33.25 -6.12 -35.49
C TRP A 166 -31.75 -5.96 -35.49
N GLU A 167 -31.09 -6.20 -36.62
CA GLU A 167 -29.65 -6.04 -36.80
C GLU A 167 -29.23 -4.60 -36.47
N ARG A 168 -29.96 -3.61 -36.97
CA ARG A 168 -29.73 -2.19 -36.68
C ARG A 168 -29.90 -1.84 -35.21
N LEU A 169 -30.80 -2.51 -34.51
CA LEU A 169 -30.93 -2.36 -33.07
C LEU A 169 -29.68 -2.88 -32.36
N ILE A 170 -29.23 -4.08 -32.72
CA ILE A 170 -28.05 -4.72 -32.15
C ILE A 170 -26.80 -3.88 -32.41
N ASP A 171 -26.57 -3.44 -33.69
CA ASP A 171 -25.43 -2.60 -34.06
C ASP A 171 -25.39 -1.31 -33.21
N ARG A 172 -26.53 -0.64 -33.09
CA ARG A 172 -26.64 0.57 -32.27
C ARG A 172 -26.32 0.33 -30.78
N LEU A 173 -26.69 -0.81 -30.21
CA LEU A 173 -26.39 -1.16 -28.83
C LEU A 173 -24.93 -1.53 -28.65
N LEU A 174 -24.31 -2.18 -29.64
CA LEU A 174 -22.88 -2.48 -29.64
C LEU A 174 -22.01 -1.21 -29.77
N GLU A 175 -22.48 -0.21 -30.53
CA GLU A 175 -21.83 1.11 -30.64
C GLU A 175 -22.01 2.00 -29.39
N SER A 176 -22.88 1.62 -28.48
CA SER A 176 -23.12 2.39 -27.26
C SER A 176 -21.93 2.31 -26.29
N PRO A 177 -21.49 3.43 -25.68
CA PRO A 177 -20.44 3.40 -24.66
C PRO A 177 -20.83 2.53 -23.43
N HIS A 178 -22.11 2.32 -23.20
CA HIS A 178 -22.60 1.45 -22.13
C HIS A 178 -22.35 -0.04 -22.39
N TYR A 179 -22.03 -0.45 -23.62
CA TYR A 179 -21.61 -1.82 -23.93
C TYR A 179 -20.33 -2.19 -23.17
N GLY A 180 -19.30 -1.35 -23.27
CA GLY A 180 -18.05 -1.55 -22.55
C GLY A 180 -18.22 -1.45 -21.03
N GLU A 181 -19.09 -0.56 -20.52
CA GLU A 181 -19.41 -0.50 -19.09
C GLU A 181 -20.06 -1.79 -18.60
N ARG A 182 -21.00 -2.34 -19.39
CA ARG A 182 -21.72 -3.58 -19.06
C ARG A 182 -20.79 -4.79 -19.11
N TRP A 183 -20.06 -4.97 -20.20
CA TRP A 183 -19.24 -6.17 -20.42
C TRP A 183 -17.88 -6.07 -19.74
N GLY A 184 -17.31 -4.88 -19.65
CA GLY A 184 -16.09 -4.61 -18.88
C GLY A 184 -16.25 -5.00 -17.42
N ARG A 185 -17.45 -4.82 -16.82
CA ARG A 185 -17.72 -5.28 -15.46
C ARG A 185 -17.51 -6.79 -15.28
N HIS A 186 -17.95 -7.61 -16.22
CA HIS A 186 -17.73 -9.06 -16.14
C HIS A 186 -16.25 -9.41 -16.16
N TRP A 187 -15.47 -8.71 -17.00
CA TRP A 187 -14.02 -8.88 -17.00
C TRP A 187 -13.38 -8.38 -15.71
N LEU A 188 -13.79 -7.24 -15.18
CA LEU A 188 -13.27 -6.69 -13.94
C LEU A 188 -13.51 -7.62 -12.74
N ASP A 189 -14.63 -8.34 -12.71
CA ASP A 189 -14.89 -9.38 -11.71
C ASP A 189 -13.90 -10.54 -11.85
N VAL A 190 -13.62 -11.00 -13.06
CA VAL A 190 -12.60 -12.03 -13.33
C VAL A 190 -11.20 -11.55 -12.96
N ALA A 191 -10.86 -10.31 -13.28
CA ALA A 191 -9.60 -9.67 -12.95
C ALA A 191 -9.46 -9.32 -11.45
N ARG A 192 -10.50 -9.54 -10.64
CA ARG A 192 -10.56 -9.20 -9.20
C ARG A 192 -10.30 -7.71 -8.96
N TYR A 193 -10.79 -6.85 -9.87
CA TYR A 193 -10.59 -5.41 -9.77
C TYR A 193 -11.13 -4.86 -8.45
N ALA A 194 -10.30 -4.07 -7.78
CA ALA A 194 -10.70 -3.24 -6.66
C ALA A 194 -9.80 -2.01 -6.58
N ASP A 195 -10.27 -0.95 -5.93
CA ASP A 195 -9.51 0.28 -5.70
C ASP A 195 -8.54 0.16 -4.50
N SER A 196 -8.46 -1.03 -3.87
CA SER A 196 -7.54 -1.35 -2.77
C SER A 196 -7.20 -2.84 -2.75
N ASN A 197 -6.20 -3.25 -1.96
CA ASN A 197 -5.89 -4.66 -1.74
C ASN A 197 -6.93 -5.41 -0.89
N GLY A 198 -7.88 -4.70 -0.28
CA GLY A 198 -9.06 -5.27 0.39
C GLY A 198 -8.81 -6.10 1.65
N LEU A 199 -7.57 -6.21 2.13
CA LEU A 199 -7.19 -6.94 3.33
C LEU A 199 -7.04 -6.00 4.53
N ASP A 200 -6.44 -6.47 5.63
CA ASP A 200 -6.31 -5.72 6.88
C ASP A 200 -5.63 -4.35 6.68
N GLU A 201 -4.66 -4.27 5.76
CA GLU A 201 -3.96 -3.02 5.45
C GLU A 201 -4.84 -2.03 4.67
N ASN A 202 -5.80 -2.55 3.90
CA ASN A 202 -6.71 -1.80 3.02
C ASN A 202 -6.00 -0.65 2.26
N THR A 203 -4.85 -0.97 1.66
CA THR A 203 -4.02 0.00 0.94
C THR A 203 -4.67 0.37 -0.38
N ALA A 204 -4.90 1.65 -0.62
CA ALA A 204 -5.51 2.14 -1.84
C ALA A 204 -4.58 1.98 -3.06
N PHE A 205 -5.15 1.55 -4.17
CA PHE A 205 -4.51 1.53 -5.49
C PHE A 205 -4.93 2.80 -6.26
N ALA A 206 -4.22 3.89 -6.04
CA ALA A 206 -4.59 5.22 -6.53
C ALA A 206 -4.77 5.31 -8.06
N ASN A 207 -4.12 4.43 -8.82
CA ASN A 207 -4.16 4.38 -10.28
C ASN A 207 -4.98 3.21 -10.86
N ALA A 208 -5.67 2.41 -10.02
CA ALA A 208 -6.45 1.26 -10.46
C ALA A 208 -7.53 1.62 -11.50
N TRP A 209 -8.15 2.79 -11.35
CA TRP A 209 -9.18 3.31 -12.27
C TRP A 209 -8.72 3.34 -13.73
N ARG A 210 -7.41 3.49 -14.00
CA ARG A 210 -6.87 3.49 -15.37
C ARG A 210 -7.05 2.14 -16.04
N TYR A 211 -6.81 1.05 -15.30
CA TYR A 211 -7.04 -0.30 -15.79
C TYR A 211 -8.54 -0.55 -16.06
N ARG A 212 -9.42 -0.13 -15.14
CA ARG A 212 -10.87 -0.22 -15.35
C ARG A 212 -11.30 0.51 -16.62
N ASP A 213 -10.86 1.75 -16.77
CA ASP A 213 -11.26 2.58 -17.91
C ASP A 213 -10.68 2.03 -19.23
N TRP A 214 -9.46 1.46 -19.19
CA TRP A 214 -8.90 0.74 -20.33
C TRP A 214 -9.73 -0.50 -20.70
N VAL A 215 -10.14 -1.31 -19.72
CA VAL A 215 -11.03 -2.47 -19.99
C VAL A 215 -12.31 -2.03 -20.65
N VAL A 216 -12.98 -0.99 -20.15
CA VAL A 216 -14.21 -0.46 -20.74
C VAL A 216 -13.99 -0.03 -22.18
N ARG A 217 -12.88 0.71 -22.47
CA ARG A 217 -12.54 1.09 -23.84
C ARG A 217 -12.26 -0.11 -24.73
N ALA A 218 -11.49 -1.08 -24.26
CA ALA A 218 -11.14 -2.28 -25.00
C ALA A 218 -12.39 -3.04 -25.51
N PHE A 219 -13.44 -3.12 -24.68
CA PHE A 219 -14.72 -3.67 -25.11
C PHE A 219 -15.47 -2.80 -26.12
N ASN A 220 -15.46 -1.48 -25.94
CA ASN A 220 -16.11 -0.55 -26.88
C ASN A 220 -15.40 -0.47 -28.24
N ASP A 221 -14.07 -0.64 -28.24
CA ASP A 221 -13.24 -0.61 -29.43
C ASP A 221 -13.13 -1.97 -30.12
N ASP A 222 -13.85 -2.98 -29.60
CA ASP A 222 -13.83 -4.38 -30.08
C ASP A 222 -12.40 -4.92 -30.21
N LEU A 223 -11.55 -4.66 -29.19
CA LEU A 223 -10.16 -5.10 -29.19
C LEU A 223 -10.07 -6.62 -29.33
N PRO A 224 -9.34 -7.18 -30.32
CA PRO A 224 -9.18 -8.61 -30.48
C PRO A 224 -8.73 -9.31 -29.19
N TYR A 225 -9.38 -10.42 -28.85
CA TYR A 225 -9.16 -11.11 -27.57
C TYR A 225 -7.70 -11.53 -27.35
N ASP A 226 -6.99 -11.93 -28.39
CA ASP A 226 -5.59 -12.29 -28.28
C ASP A 226 -4.68 -11.09 -27.98
N ASP A 227 -4.99 -9.90 -28.52
CA ASP A 227 -4.30 -8.65 -28.17
C ASP A 227 -4.67 -8.21 -26.76
N PHE A 228 -5.96 -8.27 -26.40
CA PHE A 228 -6.44 -8.00 -25.05
C PHE A 228 -5.73 -8.86 -24.00
N ALA A 229 -5.54 -10.15 -24.27
CA ALA A 229 -4.83 -11.07 -23.37
C ALA A 229 -3.32 -10.74 -23.31
N ARG A 230 -2.65 -10.54 -24.47
CA ARG A 230 -1.21 -10.24 -24.54
C ARG A 230 -0.89 -8.94 -23.77
N MET A 231 -1.70 -7.90 -23.94
CA MET A 231 -1.49 -6.62 -23.27
C MET A 231 -1.57 -6.76 -21.75
N GLN A 232 -2.48 -7.57 -21.24
CA GLN A 232 -2.62 -7.78 -19.78
C GLN A 232 -1.50 -8.61 -19.15
N ILE A 233 -0.97 -9.57 -19.90
CA ILE A 233 0.09 -10.45 -19.41
C ILE A 233 1.48 -9.82 -19.57
N ALA A 234 1.74 -9.15 -20.68
CA ALA A 234 3.07 -8.70 -21.10
C ALA A 234 3.03 -7.40 -21.93
N GLY A 235 2.09 -6.52 -21.70
CA GLY A 235 1.91 -5.28 -22.47
C GLY A 235 3.15 -4.40 -22.45
N ASP A 236 3.86 -4.36 -21.33
CA ASP A 236 5.09 -3.58 -21.18
C ASP A 236 6.31 -4.19 -21.91
N LEU A 237 6.17 -5.39 -22.48
CA LEU A 237 7.18 -6.06 -23.29
C LEU A 237 6.84 -6.04 -24.80
N LEU A 238 5.66 -5.58 -25.15
CA LEU A 238 5.29 -5.41 -26.56
C LEU A 238 6.14 -4.33 -27.23
N PRO A 239 6.35 -4.40 -28.54
CA PRO A 239 7.01 -3.32 -29.27
C PRO A 239 6.33 -1.98 -28.99
N GLU A 240 7.13 -0.94 -28.74
CA GLU A 240 6.60 0.40 -28.46
C GLU A 240 5.88 0.91 -29.74
N PRO A 241 4.57 1.16 -29.68
CA PRO A 241 3.85 1.72 -30.82
C PRO A 241 4.21 3.18 -31.04
N ASP A 242 4.06 3.66 -32.26
CA ASP A 242 4.28 5.08 -32.58
C ASP A 242 3.25 6.00 -31.90
N ASP A 243 2.08 5.47 -31.63
CA ASP A 243 1.03 6.19 -30.93
C ASP A 243 1.22 6.14 -29.41
N ARG A 244 1.21 7.32 -28.80
CA ARG A 244 1.41 7.50 -27.36
C ARG A 244 0.31 6.85 -26.52
N GLU A 245 -0.94 6.92 -26.94
CA GLU A 245 -2.06 6.34 -26.19
C GLU A 245 -1.98 4.82 -26.19
N ALA A 246 -1.65 4.23 -27.33
CA ALA A 246 -1.43 2.78 -27.43
C ALA A 246 -0.26 2.31 -26.55
N ALA A 247 0.83 3.10 -26.46
CA ALA A 247 1.95 2.80 -25.57
C ALA A 247 1.54 2.86 -24.07
N ILE A 248 0.68 3.81 -23.72
CA ILE A 248 0.10 3.93 -22.38
C ILE A 248 -0.81 2.74 -22.10
N ASP A 249 -1.67 2.38 -23.03
CA ASP A 249 -2.62 1.28 -22.90
C ASP A 249 -1.91 -0.07 -22.71
N ASN A 250 -0.82 -0.32 -23.44
CA ASN A 250 0.02 -1.49 -23.23
C ASN A 250 0.53 -1.61 -21.78
N LEU A 251 0.94 -0.49 -21.18
CA LEU A 251 1.40 -0.47 -19.80
C LEU A 251 0.25 -0.59 -18.80
N VAL A 252 -0.86 0.13 -19.03
CA VAL A 252 -2.03 0.14 -18.15
C VAL A 252 -2.67 -1.25 -18.07
N ALA A 253 -2.72 -1.99 -19.18
CA ALA A 253 -3.25 -3.35 -19.24
C ALA A 253 -2.54 -4.30 -18.27
N THR A 254 -1.23 -4.14 -18.02
CA THR A 254 -0.48 -4.98 -17.07
C THR A 254 -0.94 -4.83 -15.62
N GLY A 255 -1.82 -3.87 -15.33
CA GLY A 255 -2.51 -3.75 -14.06
C GLY A 255 -3.22 -5.02 -13.63
N PHE A 256 -3.62 -5.88 -14.56
CA PHE A 256 -4.18 -7.21 -14.31
C PHE A 256 -3.38 -8.04 -13.30
N LEU A 257 -2.05 -8.05 -13.42
CA LEU A 257 -1.16 -8.81 -12.52
C LEU A 257 -0.89 -8.08 -11.20
N SER A 258 -1.12 -6.77 -11.14
CA SER A 258 -0.78 -5.94 -9.98
C SER A 258 -1.97 -5.70 -9.05
N LEU A 259 -3.20 -5.67 -9.58
CA LEU A 259 -4.44 -5.48 -8.83
C LEU A 259 -4.87 -6.78 -8.13
N GLY A 260 -5.92 -6.68 -7.33
CA GLY A 260 -6.48 -7.81 -6.58
C GLY A 260 -5.94 -7.96 -5.15
N PRO A 261 -6.49 -8.89 -4.38
CA PRO A 261 -6.16 -9.07 -2.96
C PRO A 261 -4.76 -9.63 -2.78
N LYS A 262 -3.89 -8.90 -2.10
CA LYS A 262 -2.51 -9.29 -1.79
C LYS A 262 -2.19 -8.97 -0.35
N VAL A 263 -1.59 -9.90 0.40
CA VAL A 263 -1.09 -9.64 1.74
C VAL A 263 0.17 -8.78 1.63
N LEU A 264 0.08 -7.50 1.99
CA LEU A 264 1.16 -6.53 1.81
C LEU A 264 1.98 -6.27 3.08
N ALA A 265 1.54 -6.75 4.25
CA ALA A 265 2.19 -6.54 5.54
C ALA A 265 2.69 -7.84 6.20
N GLU A 266 3.04 -8.86 5.43
CA GLU A 266 3.63 -10.10 5.93
C GLU A 266 5.08 -9.84 6.40
N PRO A 267 5.44 -10.16 7.68
CA PRO A 267 6.81 -10.04 8.17
C PRO A 267 7.82 -10.90 7.41
N ASP A 268 7.44 -12.13 7.06
CA ASP A 268 8.24 -13.02 6.22
C ASP A 268 8.17 -12.57 4.76
N LYS A 269 9.26 -11.97 4.27
CA LYS A 269 9.33 -11.39 2.93
C LYS A 269 9.38 -12.42 1.81
N GLU A 270 9.95 -13.58 2.06
CA GLU A 270 9.94 -14.70 1.11
C GLU A 270 8.52 -15.25 0.96
N LYS A 271 7.86 -15.48 2.09
CA LYS A 271 6.45 -15.88 2.11
C LYS A 271 5.57 -14.85 1.40
N MET A 272 5.74 -13.55 1.67
CA MET A 272 4.99 -12.48 1.01
C MET A 272 5.15 -12.55 -0.51
N LEU A 273 6.37 -12.69 -1.00
CA LEU A 273 6.64 -12.78 -2.44
C LEU A 273 5.95 -14.00 -3.06
N VAL A 274 6.08 -15.15 -2.40
CA VAL A 274 5.47 -16.40 -2.90
C VAL A 274 3.94 -16.32 -2.88
N ASP A 275 3.33 -15.69 -1.87
CA ASP A 275 1.88 -15.52 -1.80
C ASP A 275 1.37 -14.54 -2.88
N ILE A 276 2.13 -13.48 -3.20
CA ILE A 276 1.83 -12.58 -4.33
C ILE A 276 1.87 -13.34 -5.66
N VAL A 277 2.91 -14.16 -5.85
CA VAL A 277 3.05 -14.99 -7.06
C VAL A 277 1.94 -16.03 -7.17
N ASP A 278 1.58 -16.67 -6.06
CA ASP A 278 0.47 -17.63 -6.00
C ASP A 278 -0.84 -17.01 -6.47
N GLU A 279 -1.14 -15.83 -5.98
CA GLU A 279 -2.32 -15.05 -6.38
C GLU A 279 -2.29 -14.70 -7.89
N GLN A 280 -1.12 -14.37 -8.44
CA GLN A 280 -0.94 -14.10 -9.86
C GLN A 280 -1.10 -15.36 -10.73
N VAL A 281 -0.56 -16.50 -10.29
CA VAL A 281 -0.80 -17.80 -10.96
C VAL A 281 -2.28 -18.12 -10.98
N ASP A 282 -2.94 -17.98 -9.83
CA ASP A 282 -4.36 -18.31 -9.69
C ASP A 282 -5.24 -17.47 -10.62
N VAL A 283 -5.05 -16.13 -10.65
CA VAL A 283 -5.87 -15.28 -11.51
C VAL A 283 -5.58 -15.49 -12.99
N LEU A 284 -4.30 -15.59 -13.36
CA LEU A 284 -3.92 -15.76 -14.76
C LEU A 284 -4.51 -17.04 -15.33
N THR A 285 -4.42 -18.14 -14.57
CA THR A 285 -4.90 -19.42 -15.05
C THR A 285 -6.42 -19.54 -15.04
N LYS A 286 -7.10 -18.96 -14.06
CA LYS A 286 -8.56 -18.89 -14.04
C LYS A 286 -9.12 -18.00 -15.16
N ALA A 287 -8.53 -16.83 -15.36
CA ALA A 287 -9.03 -15.86 -16.33
C ALA A 287 -8.82 -16.30 -17.78
N PHE A 288 -7.65 -16.82 -18.13
CA PHE A 288 -7.29 -17.11 -19.52
C PHE A 288 -7.38 -18.59 -19.89
N LEU A 289 -7.24 -19.49 -18.92
CA LEU A 289 -7.25 -20.95 -19.18
C LEU A 289 -8.48 -21.64 -18.58
N ALA A 290 -9.30 -20.95 -17.78
CA ALA A 290 -10.38 -21.53 -17.00
C ALA A 290 -9.93 -22.72 -16.12
N GLN A 291 -8.69 -22.65 -15.61
CA GLN A 291 -8.03 -23.71 -14.84
C GLN A 291 -7.72 -23.26 -13.43
N THR A 292 -7.89 -24.15 -12.45
CA THR A 292 -7.57 -23.89 -11.04
C THR A 292 -6.14 -24.36 -10.69
N VAL A 293 -5.15 -23.89 -11.43
CA VAL A 293 -3.74 -24.30 -11.29
C VAL A 293 -3.20 -24.07 -9.88
N GLY A 294 -3.70 -23.08 -9.14
CA GLY A 294 -3.36 -22.85 -7.74
C GLY A 294 -3.54 -24.08 -6.84
N CYS A 295 -4.47 -25.00 -7.18
CA CYS A 295 -4.62 -26.27 -6.46
C CYS A 295 -3.37 -27.18 -6.57
N ALA A 296 -2.59 -27.02 -7.63
CA ALA A 296 -1.37 -27.80 -7.86
C ALA A 296 -0.16 -27.28 -7.06
N ARG A 297 -0.30 -26.23 -6.25
CA ARG A 297 0.77 -25.71 -5.38
C ARG A 297 1.31 -26.76 -4.40
N CYS A 298 0.47 -27.67 -3.91
CA CYS A 298 0.86 -28.65 -2.88
C CYS A 298 0.97 -30.09 -3.41
N HIS A 299 0.23 -30.44 -4.45
CA HIS A 299 0.18 -31.78 -5.06
C HIS A 299 -0.38 -31.67 -6.48
N ASP A 300 -0.27 -32.73 -7.29
CA ASP A 300 -0.90 -32.75 -8.60
C ASP A 300 -2.40 -32.46 -8.50
N HIS A 301 -2.95 -31.71 -9.46
CA HIS A 301 -4.35 -31.30 -9.44
C HIS A 301 -5.29 -32.50 -9.29
N LYS A 302 -6.31 -32.36 -8.45
CA LYS A 302 -7.17 -33.49 -8.10
C LYS A 302 -8.01 -34.01 -9.27
N PHE A 303 -8.42 -33.14 -10.17
CA PHE A 303 -9.36 -33.45 -11.25
C PHE A 303 -8.77 -33.28 -12.65
N ASP A 304 -7.94 -32.27 -12.85
CA ASP A 304 -7.40 -31.89 -14.14
C ASP A 304 -5.98 -32.42 -14.33
N PRO A 305 -5.51 -32.62 -15.58
CA PRO A 305 -4.16 -33.13 -15.89
C PRO A 305 -3.10 -32.04 -15.71
N ILE A 306 -3.07 -31.43 -14.54
CA ILE A 306 -2.15 -30.34 -14.14
C ILE A 306 -1.23 -30.90 -13.05
N LEU A 307 0.06 -30.91 -13.32
CA LEU A 307 1.04 -31.39 -12.37
C LEU A 307 1.45 -30.30 -11.37
N HIS A 308 1.92 -30.73 -10.21
CA HIS A 308 2.59 -29.88 -9.25
C HIS A 308 3.77 -29.10 -9.91
N ALA A 309 4.50 -29.74 -10.83
CA ALA A 309 5.58 -29.12 -11.58
C ALA A 309 5.10 -27.97 -12.49
N ASP A 310 3.88 -28.06 -13.05
CA ASP A 310 3.31 -27.01 -13.91
C ASP A 310 3.05 -25.72 -13.12
N TYR A 311 2.56 -25.85 -11.88
CA TYR A 311 2.40 -24.73 -10.98
C TYR A 311 3.74 -23.99 -10.76
N TYR A 312 4.81 -24.72 -10.43
CA TYR A 312 6.12 -24.10 -10.18
C TYR A 312 6.79 -23.57 -11.45
N ALA A 313 6.50 -24.15 -12.60
CA ALA A 313 6.96 -23.60 -13.89
C ALA A 313 6.34 -22.21 -14.12
N MET A 314 5.03 -22.05 -13.88
CA MET A 314 4.35 -20.75 -13.98
C MET A 314 4.80 -19.77 -12.89
N ALA A 315 4.91 -20.24 -11.66
CA ALA A 315 5.42 -19.44 -10.56
C ALA A 315 6.83 -18.91 -10.84
N GLY A 316 7.69 -19.71 -11.46
CA GLY A 316 9.05 -19.32 -11.89
C GLY A 316 9.06 -18.15 -12.89
N ILE A 317 8.07 -18.08 -13.79
CA ILE A 317 7.89 -16.95 -14.72
C ILE A 317 7.53 -15.69 -13.92
N LEU A 318 6.55 -15.80 -13.02
CA LEU A 318 6.02 -14.66 -12.27
C LEU A 318 6.97 -14.16 -11.17
N ILE A 319 7.77 -15.02 -10.55
CA ILE A 319 8.85 -14.62 -9.63
C ILE A 319 9.88 -13.73 -10.32
N SER A 320 10.16 -13.97 -11.61
CA SER A 320 11.06 -13.12 -12.40
C SER A 320 10.38 -11.84 -12.92
N THR A 321 9.09 -11.68 -12.73
CA THR A 321 8.31 -10.49 -13.10
C THR A 321 8.23 -9.51 -11.93
N ARG A 322 8.75 -8.30 -12.11
CA ARG A 322 8.81 -7.32 -11.02
C ARG A 322 7.51 -6.50 -10.94
N THR A 323 6.53 -6.97 -10.19
CA THR A 323 5.25 -6.27 -9.94
C THR A 323 5.26 -5.44 -8.65
N MET A 324 6.24 -5.67 -7.75
CA MET A 324 6.37 -4.91 -6.51
C MET A 324 7.54 -3.93 -6.58
N GLU A 325 7.35 -2.70 -6.09
CA GLU A 325 8.42 -1.72 -5.94
C GLU A 325 9.35 -2.08 -4.78
N ASN A 326 8.77 -2.49 -3.67
CA ASN A 326 9.50 -2.97 -2.48
C ASN A 326 8.63 -3.94 -1.68
N LEU A 327 9.28 -4.69 -0.77
CA LEU A 327 8.66 -5.59 0.19
C LEU A 327 8.87 -5.09 1.63
N ASN A 328 8.74 -3.78 1.86
CA ASN A 328 8.88 -3.17 3.19
C ASN A 328 7.76 -3.61 4.15
N THR A 329 7.60 -2.94 5.30
CA THR A 329 6.59 -3.26 6.32
C THR A 329 5.18 -3.33 5.72
N VAL A 330 4.84 -2.39 4.85
CA VAL A 330 3.71 -2.50 3.92
C VAL A 330 4.30 -2.42 2.51
N ALA A 331 4.24 -3.54 1.79
CA ALA A 331 4.77 -3.64 0.43
C ALA A 331 3.99 -2.72 -0.52
N ARG A 332 4.67 -2.23 -1.54
CA ARG A 332 4.05 -1.35 -2.54
C ARG A 332 4.14 -1.95 -3.93
N VAL A 333 3.03 -1.87 -4.64
CA VAL A 333 2.96 -2.20 -6.05
C VAL A 333 3.86 -1.25 -6.84
N ARG A 334 4.53 -1.77 -7.85
CA ARG A 334 5.39 -0.98 -8.72
C ARG A 334 4.54 -0.13 -9.67
N GLU A 335 4.66 1.16 -9.54
CA GLU A 335 4.08 2.12 -10.46
C GLU A 335 5.12 2.61 -11.47
N ARG A 336 4.69 2.85 -12.70
CA ARG A 336 5.54 3.39 -13.78
C ARG A 336 4.94 4.68 -14.31
N PRO A 337 5.77 5.70 -14.60
CA PRO A 337 5.27 6.94 -15.20
C PRO A 337 4.71 6.67 -16.61
N LEU A 338 3.56 7.24 -16.89
CA LEU A 338 2.92 7.20 -18.23
C LEU A 338 3.46 8.36 -19.10
N ALA A 339 4.76 8.36 -19.34
CA ALA A 339 5.42 9.41 -20.12
C ALA A 339 6.48 8.76 -21.04
N PRO A 340 6.82 9.42 -22.17
CA PRO A 340 7.89 8.97 -23.04
C PRO A 340 9.22 8.78 -22.26
N ILE A 341 10.03 7.82 -22.67
CA ILE A 341 11.30 7.48 -22.02
C ILE A 341 12.20 8.71 -21.88
N ALA A 342 12.20 9.59 -22.89
CA ALA A 342 12.96 10.84 -22.88
C ALA A 342 12.48 11.81 -21.77
N GLU A 343 11.19 11.94 -21.57
CA GLU A 343 10.59 12.77 -20.50
C GLU A 343 10.90 12.18 -19.12
N ILE A 344 10.81 10.86 -18.99
CA ILE A 344 11.18 10.16 -17.75
C ILE A 344 12.65 10.38 -17.42
N ALA A 345 13.54 10.27 -18.43
CA ALA A 345 14.97 10.51 -18.27
C ALA A 345 15.25 11.97 -17.88
N ALA A 346 14.59 12.92 -18.52
CA ALA A 346 14.72 14.35 -18.21
C ALA A 346 14.22 14.66 -16.79
N SER A 347 13.08 14.09 -16.38
CA SER A 347 12.54 14.24 -15.03
C SER A 347 13.47 13.67 -13.95
N LYS A 348 14.05 12.49 -14.19
CA LYS A 348 15.05 11.90 -13.29
C LYS A 348 16.31 12.77 -13.18
N ALA A 349 16.84 13.23 -14.30
CA ALA A 349 18.00 14.11 -14.32
C ALA A 349 17.72 15.42 -13.57
N HIS A 350 16.52 15.99 -13.73
CA HIS A 350 16.09 17.17 -12.99
C HIS A 350 15.97 16.89 -11.48
N ALA A 351 15.41 15.75 -11.09
CA ALA A 351 15.31 15.36 -9.69
C ALA A 351 16.69 15.17 -9.03
N GLU A 352 17.64 14.56 -9.74
CA GLU A 352 19.02 14.39 -9.28
C GLU A 352 19.74 15.75 -9.17
N ALA A 353 19.55 16.63 -10.14
CA ALA A 353 20.09 18.00 -10.09
C ALA A 353 19.51 18.78 -8.91
N ARG A 354 18.22 18.67 -8.66
CA ARG A 354 17.55 19.28 -7.51
C ARG A 354 18.13 18.78 -6.20
N LYS A 355 18.24 17.45 -6.02
CA LYS A 355 18.84 16.84 -4.82
C LYS A 355 20.28 17.30 -4.58
N LYS A 356 21.08 17.42 -5.66
CA LYS A 356 22.44 17.93 -5.59
C LYS A 356 22.46 19.41 -5.16
N ASN A 357 21.55 20.22 -5.69
CA ASN A 357 21.43 21.63 -5.33
C ASN A 357 20.96 21.81 -3.88
N GLU A 358 19.97 21.01 -3.42
CA GLU A 358 19.51 21.00 -2.04
C GLU A 358 20.66 20.65 -1.07
N ALA A 359 21.46 19.63 -1.40
CA ALA A 359 22.64 19.27 -0.62
C ALA A 359 23.71 20.38 -0.61
N ALA A 360 23.92 21.04 -1.77
CA ALA A 360 24.86 22.17 -1.84
C ALA A 360 24.38 23.38 -1.03
N ILE A 361 23.07 23.68 -1.05
CA ILE A 361 22.45 24.73 -0.23
C ILE A 361 22.59 24.39 1.26
N ALA A 362 22.30 23.15 1.64
CA ALA A 362 22.46 22.71 3.03
C ALA A 362 23.92 22.82 3.51
N ALA A 363 24.87 22.41 2.67
CA ALA A 363 26.31 22.55 2.97
C ALA A 363 26.73 24.02 3.07
N ALA A 364 26.25 24.88 2.16
CA ALA A 364 26.54 26.32 2.21
C ALA A 364 25.94 27.00 3.45
N ASN A 365 24.72 26.60 3.83
CA ASN A 365 24.07 27.10 5.05
C ASN A 365 24.81 26.62 6.31
N ALA A 366 25.22 25.36 6.37
CA ALA A 366 26.01 24.83 7.49
C ALA A 366 27.38 25.57 7.63
N GLU A 367 28.07 25.80 6.50
CA GLU A 367 29.32 26.55 6.47
C GLU A 367 29.09 28.02 6.85
N GLY A 368 28.01 28.65 6.36
CA GLY A 368 27.61 29.99 6.73
C GLY A 368 27.30 30.09 8.22
N SER A 369 26.56 29.15 8.78
CA SER A 369 26.25 29.07 10.22
C SER A 369 27.53 28.87 11.06
N ARG A 370 28.44 28.00 10.60
CA ARG A 370 29.74 27.81 11.26
C ARG A 370 30.57 29.10 11.29
N ARG A 371 30.71 29.78 10.14
CA ARG A 371 31.45 31.06 10.06
C ARG A 371 30.83 32.16 10.91
N LEU A 372 29.49 32.24 10.92
CA LEU A 372 28.77 33.16 11.79
C LEU A 372 28.94 32.77 13.25
N GLY A 373 28.89 31.48 13.59
CA GLY A 373 29.16 30.96 14.93
C GLY A 373 30.58 31.28 15.41
N ASP A 374 31.58 31.04 14.54
CA ASP A 374 32.98 31.37 14.84
C ASP A 374 33.20 32.90 15.03
N ALA A 375 32.61 33.71 14.13
CA ALA A 375 32.65 35.16 14.23
C ALA A 375 31.88 35.69 15.45
N TRP A 376 30.75 35.05 15.78
CA TRP A 376 29.95 35.37 16.96
C TRP A 376 30.62 34.91 18.25
N SER A 377 31.26 33.73 18.29
CA SER A 377 32.01 33.25 19.46
C SER A 377 33.18 34.18 19.79
N ASN A 378 33.89 34.69 18.79
CA ASN A 378 34.96 35.67 19.00
C ASN A 378 34.39 37.01 19.49
N ARG A 379 33.20 37.41 19.02
CA ARG A 379 32.53 38.64 19.47
C ARG A 379 31.76 38.45 20.79
N THR A 380 31.24 37.24 21.04
CA THR A 380 30.49 36.89 22.26
C THR A 380 31.42 36.88 23.47
N ALA A 381 32.70 36.51 23.31
CA ALA A 381 33.69 36.66 24.38
C ALA A 381 33.85 38.13 24.80
N ASP A 382 33.91 39.05 23.82
CA ASP A 382 34.01 40.49 24.09
C ASP A 382 32.69 41.04 24.66
N VAL A 383 31.53 40.57 24.19
CA VAL A 383 30.20 40.98 24.67
C VAL A 383 29.89 40.38 26.05
N MET A 384 30.30 39.14 26.32
CA MET A 384 30.16 38.53 27.65
C MET A 384 31.06 39.17 28.68
N LEU A 385 32.26 39.59 28.29
CA LEU A 385 33.13 40.39 29.16
C LEU A 385 32.45 41.70 29.51
N LEU A 386 31.85 42.36 28.54
CA LEU A 386 31.11 43.62 28.72
C LEU A 386 29.81 43.43 29.51
N ALA A 387 29.05 42.37 29.26
CA ALA A 387 27.82 42.05 30.01
C ALA A 387 28.13 41.72 31.48
N SER A 388 29.28 41.08 31.77
CA SER A 388 29.72 40.81 33.14
C SER A 388 30.14 42.08 33.89
N GLU A 389 30.61 43.14 33.17
CA GLU A 389 30.91 44.44 33.74
C GLU A 389 29.67 45.30 33.98
N LEU A 390 28.57 45.03 33.28
CA LEU A 390 27.34 45.85 33.29
C LEU A 390 26.18 45.27 34.12
N GLU A 391 26.32 44.09 34.71
CA GLU A 391 25.27 43.37 35.46
C GLU A 391 23.93 43.21 34.70
N ARG A 392 23.97 43.23 33.35
CA ARG A 392 22.75 43.24 32.50
C ARG A 392 22.76 42.08 31.49
N THR A 393 22.12 40.99 31.81
CA THR A 393 21.96 39.84 30.90
C THR A 393 20.57 39.83 30.28
N PRO A 394 20.46 39.65 28.95
CA PRO A 394 19.15 39.31 28.36
C PRO A 394 18.62 38.04 29.03
N ARG A 395 17.32 37.99 29.28
CA ARG A 395 16.68 36.84 29.91
C ARG A 395 16.57 35.74 28.88
N VAL A 396 17.43 34.78 29.03
CA VAL A 396 17.45 33.55 28.23
C VAL A 396 16.96 32.44 29.14
N PHE A 397 15.90 31.75 28.70
CA PHE A 397 15.39 30.57 29.37
C PHE A 397 15.67 29.38 28.50
N GLU A 398 16.31 28.35 29.02
CA GLU A 398 16.18 27.03 28.42
C GLU A 398 14.70 26.59 28.57
N ALA A 399 14.14 25.91 27.59
CA ALA A 399 12.69 25.67 27.56
C ALA A 399 12.19 24.90 28.79
N GLU A 400 13.04 24.08 29.39
CA GLU A 400 12.78 23.31 30.61
C GLU A 400 12.91 24.11 31.92
N GLU A 401 13.43 25.35 31.88
CA GLU A 401 13.55 26.25 33.06
C GLU A 401 12.26 27.04 33.30
N PHE A 402 11.14 26.38 33.39
CA PHE A 402 9.83 26.97 33.58
C PHE A 402 9.42 27.03 35.07
N ALA A 403 8.58 27.99 35.41
CA ALA A 403 8.00 28.13 36.75
C ALA A 403 6.80 27.16 36.95
N ASP A 404 6.00 26.92 35.90
CA ASP A 404 4.86 26.01 35.90
C ASP A 404 4.58 25.49 34.47
N SER A 405 4.20 24.23 34.34
CA SER A 405 3.87 23.62 33.04
C SER A 405 3.08 22.32 33.21
N ASN A 406 2.28 21.99 32.21
CA ASN A 406 1.71 20.66 32.04
C ASN A 406 2.28 19.90 30.83
N LEU A 407 3.44 20.32 30.35
CA LEU A 407 4.17 19.71 29.23
C LEU A 407 5.24 18.72 29.73
N GLY A 408 5.66 17.81 28.87
CA GLY A 408 6.77 16.92 29.13
C GLY A 408 8.11 17.52 28.72
N VAL A 409 9.18 17.14 29.40
CA VAL A 409 10.55 17.48 29.04
C VAL A 409 11.25 16.24 28.52
N ASN A 410 11.97 16.37 27.43
CA ASN A 410 12.75 15.28 26.82
C ASN A 410 14.22 15.72 26.66
N PHE A 411 15.12 14.97 27.29
CA PHE A 411 16.57 15.18 27.23
C PHE A 411 17.31 14.14 26.37
N ASP A 412 16.61 13.04 25.97
CA ASP A 412 17.31 11.85 25.46
C ASP A 412 17.41 11.82 23.92
N ASN A 413 16.50 12.48 23.22
CA ASN A 413 16.36 12.31 21.76
C ASN A 413 16.98 13.45 20.95
N TYR A 414 17.49 14.51 21.58
CA TYR A 414 17.85 15.76 20.89
C TYR A 414 19.30 16.18 21.05
N GLY A 415 20.15 15.29 21.59
CA GLY A 415 21.57 15.55 21.86
C GLY A 415 21.86 15.89 23.32
N SER A 416 23.12 15.74 23.75
CA SER A 416 23.49 15.97 25.15
C SER A 416 23.35 17.46 25.53
N GLY A 417 22.55 17.75 26.55
CA GLY A 417 22.36 19.08 27.12
C GLY A 417 21.29 19.94 26.44
N ILE A 418 20.46 19.39 25.59
CA ILE A 418 19.31 20.08 25.01
C ILE A 418 18.03 19.49 25.62
N GLY A 419 17.37 20.25 26.50
CA GLY A 419 16.06 19.96 27.03
C GLY A 419 14.98 20.53 26.12
N ILE A 420 14.05 19.70 25.67
CA ILE A 420 12.94 20.15 24.82
C ILE A 420 11.63 19.90 25.52
N ILE A 421 10.78 20.92 25.61
CA ILE A 421 9.40 20.76 26.05
C ILE A 421 8.52 20.33 24.90
N HIS A 422 7.65 19.36 25.15
CA HIS A 422 6.76 18.78 24.15
C HIS A 422 5.40 18.36 24.75
N THR A 423 4.43 18.09 23.88
CA THR A 423 3.13 17.57 24.26
C THR A 423 3.22 16.26 25.03
N VAL A 424 2.61 16.18 26.20
CA VAL A 424 2.23 14.93 26.86
C VAL A 424 0.74 14.69 26.63
N ALA A 425 0.37 13.54 26.13
CA ALA A 425 -1.02 13.24 25.80
C ALA A 425 -1.98 13.49 26.98
N THR A 426 -3.10 14.23 26.74
CA THR A 426 -4.35 14.22 27.49
C THR A 426 -4.87 15.47 28.17
N SER A 427 -4.35 16.67 28.00
CA SER A 427 -5.02 17.85 28.58
C SER A 427 -5.64 18.76 27.51
N ASP A 428 -6.81 19.33 27.79
CA ASP A 428 -7.53 20.24 26.89
C ASP A 428 -6.82 21.58 26.65
N ARG A 429 -5.87 21.97 27.50
CA ARG A 429 -5.01 23.14 27.37
C ARG A 429 -3.60 22.79 27.76
N GLN A 430 -2.65 23.09 26.91
CA GLN A 430 -1.23 22.90 27.15
C GLN A 430 -0.55 24.25 27.35
N PHE A 431 0.29 24.36 28.38
CA PHE A 431 0.94 25.61 28.70
C PHE A 431 2.30 25.42 29.36
N VAL A 432 3.12 26.48 29.27
CA VAL A 432 4.34 26.66 30.03
C VAL A 432 4.43 28.11 30.51
N GLU A 433 4.84 28.34 31.74
CA GLU A 433 5.01 29.66 32.35
C GLU A 433 6.45 29.90 32.73
N TYR A 434 6.94 31.10 32.40
CA TYR A 434 8.29 31.58 32.77
C TYR A 434 8.16 32.78 33.69
N GLU A 435 9.07 32.86 34.70
CA GLU A 435 9.14 34.01 35.58
C GLU A 435 9.86 35.17 34.88
N VAL A 436 9.12 36.25 34.68
CA VAL A 436 9.60 37.44 33.98
C VAL A 436 9.26 38.66 34.80
N PRO A 437 10.09 39.08 35.79
CA PRO A 437 9.81 40.26 36.57
C PRO A 437 9.90 41.52 35.71
N ALA A 438 8.74 41.97 35.18
CA ALA A 438 8.59 43.18 34.39
C ALA A 438 7.97 44.30 35.26
N GLU A 439 8.75 44.87 36.16
CA GLU A 439 8.27 45.88 37.11
C GLU A 439 7.68 47.11 36.40
N GLU A 440 8.38 47.60 35.38
CA GLU A 440 7.95 48.79 34.62
C GLU A 440 7.01 48.47 33.46
N GLY A 441 6.88 47.18 33.06
CA GLY A 441 6.15 46.80 31.89
C GLY A 441 6.78 47.33 30.58
N GLY A 442 5.97 47.46 29.53
CA GLY A 442 6.40 48.05 28.27
C GLY A 442 6.52 47.05 27.13
N ARG A 443 7.22 47.48 26.10
CA ARG A 443 7.34 46.69 24.85
C ARG A 443 8.49 45.70 24.96
N TRP A 444 8.19 44.42 24.68
CA TRP A 444 9.13 43.31 24.80
C TRP A 444 9.24 42.53 23.50
N HIS A 445 10.48 42.19 23.12
CA HIS A 445 10.79 41.25 22.05
C HIS A 445 10.84 39.84 22.62
N VAL A 446 10.00 38.96 22.10
CA VAL A 446 9.94 37.53 22.47
C VAL A 446 10.41 36.70 21.30
N MET A 447 11.40 35.88 21.53
CA MET A 447 11.93 34.95 20.52
C MET A 447 11.94 33.54 21.09
N ALA A 448 11.59 32.56 20.28
CA ALA A 448 11.67 31.16 20.68
C ALA A 448 12.31 30.32 19.59
N ARG A 449 13.18 29.41 19.99
CA ARG A 449 13.73 28.37 19.13
C ARG A 449 12.81 27.15 19.21
N PHE A 450 12.25 26.75 18.06
CA PHE A 450 11.24 25.71 18.02
C PHE A 450 11.32 24.84 16.76
N ALA A 451 10.76 23.61 16.85
CA ALA A 451 10.54 22.71 15.73
C ALA A 451 9.06 22.27 15.69
N SER A 452 8.49 22.21 14.49
CA SER A 452 7.12 21.74 14.28
C SER A 452 6.90 21.20 12.87
N GLY A 453 6.53 19.93 12.76
CA GLY A 453 6.18 19.29 11.49
C GLY A 453 4.85 19.78 10.90
N GLU A 454 4.02 20.42 11.72
CA GLU A 454 2.74 21.02 11.35
C GLU A 454 2.59 22.41 12.00
N SER A 455 1.63 23.23 11.54
CA SER A 455 1.39 24.54 12.15
C SER A 455 0.82 24.39 13.56
N ARG A 456 1.58 24.83 14.57
CA ARG A 456 1.23 24.77 16.00
C ARG A 456 1.36 26.15 16.69
N PRO A 457 0.56 27.14 16.28
CA PRO A 457 0.64 28.49 16.81
C PRO A 457 0.35 28.55 18.31
N LEU A 458 1.16 29.30 19.03
CA LEU A 458 1.03 29.57 20.45
C LEU A 458 0.38 30.92 20.70
N ARG A 459 -0.26 31.07 21.87
CA ARG A 459 -0.65 32.34 22.45
C ARG A 459 0.39 32.74 23.49
N ILE A 460 0.72 34.02 23.53
CA ILE A 460 1.51 34.61 24.60
C ILE A 460 0.53 35.35 25.52
N MET A 461 0.55 35.02 26.80
CA MET A 461 -0.41 35.52 27.78
C MET A 461 0.24 36.04 29.05
N VAL A 462 -0.42 37.00 29.72
CA VAL A 462 -0.16 37.41 31.09
C VAL A 462 -1.50 37.28 31.84
N GLY A 463 -1.58 36.35 32.80
CA GLY A 463 -2.87 35.96 33.40
C GLY A 463 -3.86 35.52 32.34
N GLU A 464 -5.05 36.10 32.30
CA GLU A 464 -6.09 35.83 31.31
C GLU A 464 -5.96 36.68 30.03
N LYS A 465 -5.05 37.64 29.99
CA LYS A 465 -4.87 38.55 28.85
C LYS A 465 -3.97 37.96 27.80
N VAL A 466 -4.47 37.84 26.56
CA VAL A 466 -3.67 37.47 25.39
C VAL A 466 -2.89 38.69 24.91
N LEU A 467 -1.56 38.56 24.83
CA LEU A 467 -0.65 39.60 24.32
C LEU A 467 -0.34 39.39 22.83
N ALA A 468 -0.22 38.15 22.38
CA ALA A 468 -0.03 37.81 20.98
C ALA A 468 -0.64 36.44 20.66
N GLU A 469 -1.06 36.27 19.40
CA GLU A 469 -1.52 35.02 18.83
C GLU A 469 -0.65 34.64 17.61
N GLY A 470 -0.59 33.36 17.29
CA GLY A 470 0.14 32.89 16.12
C GLY A 470 1.65 32.69 16.30
N PHE A 471 2.18 32.88 17.49
CA PHE A 471 3.61 32.70 17.78
C PHE A 471 4.05 31.25 17.54
N CYS A 472 5.22 31.01 16.93
CA CYS A 472 5.69 29.68 16.51
C CYS A 472 4.74 28.93 15.57
N GLY A 473 3.93 29.65 14.77
CA GLY A 473 2.93 29.07 13.88
C GLY A 473 3.43 28.54 12.56
N GLU A 474 4.68 28.74 12.23
CA GLU A 474 5.30 28.27 11.00
C GLU A 474 5.62 26.76 11.07
N LYS A 475 5.66 26.10 9.91
CA LYS A 475 6.11 24.71 9.80
C LYS A 475 7.62 24.72 9.57
N THR A 476 8.35 23.98 10.40
CA THR A 476 9.80 23.83 10.26
C THR A 476 10.22 22.60 9.44
N GLY A 477 9.26 21.76 9.06
CA GLY A 477 9.47 20.56 8.25
C GLY A 477 9.47 19.26 9.06
N SER A 478 9.96 19.26 10.29
CA SER A 478 9.94 18.12 11.20
C SER A 478 9.88 18.58 12.66
N PHE A 479 9.93 17.62 13.59
CA PHE A 479 10.07 17.89 15.04
C PHE A 479 11.51 17.69 15.53
N GLU A 480 12.47 17.52 14.63
CA GLU A 480 13.87 17.25 14.94
C GLU A 480 14.66 18.54 15.14
N VAL A 481 15.81 18.44 15.85
CA VAL A 481 16.67 19.58 16.18
C VAL A 481 17.21 20.31 14.94
N GLU A 482 17.51 19.56 13.89
CA GLU A 482 18.02 20.08 12.63
C GLU A 482 17.01 20.98 11.90
N SER A 483 15.73 20.83 12.21
CA SER A 483 14.66 21.65 11.65
C SER A 483 14.27 22.84 12.52
N MET A 484 14.94 23.05 13.66
CA MET A 484 14.63 24.16 14.56
C MET A 484 14.91 25.52 13.92
N MET A 485 13.96 26.43 14.11
CA MET A 485 14.06 27.82 13.67
C MET A 485 13.65 28.77 14.78
N TRP A 486 13.99 30.07 14.62
CA TRP A 486 13.61 31.12 15.56
C TRP A 486 12.31 31.81 15.11
N ALA A 487 11.27 31.75 15.95
CA ALA A 487 10.11 32.64 15.86
C ALA A 487 10.43 33.94 16.62
N LYS A 488 9.90 35.07 16.13
CA LYS A 488 10.02 36.38 16.76
C LYS A 488 8.70 37.11 16.75
N THR A 489 8.38 37.73 17.89
CA THR A 489 7.24 38.64 18.01
C THR A 489 7.53 39.76 19.00
N VAL A 490 6.70 40.79 18.99
CA VAL A 490 6.79 41.91 19.94
C VAL A 490 5.45 42.00 20.67
N VAL A 491 5.50 42.14 22.00
CA VAL A 491 4.34 42.21 22.88
C VAL A 491 4.40 43.37 23.83
N ASP A 492 3.26 43.95 24.18
CA ASP A 492 3.18 44.98 25.24
C ASP A 492 2.87 44.28 26.57
N VAL A 493 3.89 44.18 27.41
CA VAL A 493 3.80 43.52 28.72
C VAL A 493 3.29 44.54 29.75
N PRO A 494 2.23 44.23 30.52
CA PRO A 494 1.76 45.12 31.57
C PRO A 494 2.76 45.33 32.69
N PRO A 495 2.80 46.50 33.33
CA PRO A 495 3.66 46.73 34.50
C PRO A 495 3.28 45.81 35.67
N GLY A 496 4.29 45.36 36.42
CA GLY A 496 4.06 44.41 37.52
C GLY A 496 3.84 42.97 37.10
N THR A 497 4.10 42.62 35.82
CA THR A 497 4.06 41.25 35.33
C THR A 497 5.17 40.41 35.95
N SER A 498 4.80 39.31 36.60
CA SER A 498 5.74 38.36 37.20
C SER A 498 5.91 37.07 36.38
N ARG A 499 4.93 36.75 35.50
CA ARG A 499 4.95 35.55 34.67
C ARG A 499 4.39 35.80 33.30
N ILE A 500 5.00 35.18 32.30
CA ILE A 500 4.46 35.06 30.92
C ILE A 500 4.16 33.60 30.64
N ARG A 501 2.99 33.35 30.08
CA ARG A 501 2.49 32.02 29.68
C ARG A 501 2.52 31.88 28.17
N LEU A 502 3.08 30.78 27.68
CA LEU A 502 2.83 30.27 26.35
C LEU A 502 1.76 29.18 26.43
N GLU A 503 0.68 29.31 25.67
CA GLU A 503 -0.48 28.40 25.75
C GLU A 503 -0.98 27.96 24.38
N ARG A 504 -1.52 26.74 24.32
CA ARG A 504 -2.25 26.22 23.16
C ARG A 504 -3.33 25.21 23.59
N PRO A 505 -4.50 25.17 22.92
CA PRO A 505 -5.56 24.22 23.24
C PRO A 505 -5.24 22.75 22.91
N THR A 506 -4.28 22.52 22.02
CA THR A 506 -3.92 21.19 21.52
C THR A 506 -2.39 20.97 21.58
N SER A 507 -1.87 20.06 20.76
CA SER A 507 -0.45 19.70 20.74
C SER A 507 0.50 20.89 20.63
N PHE A 508 1.49 20.97 21.50
CA PHE A 508 2.51 22.02 21.57
C PHE A 508 3.63 21.81 20.53
N PRO A 509 4.28 22.85 19.98
CA PRO A 509 5.52 22.68 19.23
C PRO A 509 6.65 22.23 20.17
N HIS A 510 7.71 21.64 19.63
CA HIS A 510 8.92 21.38 20.40
C HIS A 510 9.67 22.70 20.62
N LEU A 511 9.79 23.15 21.86
CA LEU A 511 10.56 24.34 22.22
C LEU A 511 11.87 23.94 22.89
N ASP A 512 12.94 24.60 22.49
CA ASP A 512 14.28 24.43 23.03
C ASP A 512 14.68 25.63 23.90
N ARG A 513 14.39 26.86 23.41
CA ARG A 513 14.86 28.08 24.10
C ARG A 513 13.90 29.24 23.94
N LEU A 514 13.75 30.04 24.96
CA LEU A 514 13.01 31.30 24.96
C LEU A 514 13.90 32.46 25.35
N VAL A 515 13.87 33.55 24.59
CA VAL A 515 14.60 34.78 24.88
C VAL A 515 13.62 35.94 24.96
N MET A 516 13.70 36.74 26.02
CA MET A 516 12.84 37.91 26.22
C MET A 516 13.69 39.12 26.57
N VAL A 517 13.50 40.21 25.84
CA VAL A 517 14.26 41.48 26.00
C VAL A 517 13.28 42.66 25.90
N SER A 518 13.32 43.57 26.83
CA SER A 518 12.52 44.82 26.74
C SER A 518 13.14 45.82 25.76
N ASP A 519 12.32 46.74 25.22
CA ASP A 519 12.81 47.83 24.36
C ASP A 519 13.85 48.69 25.08
N LEU A 520 13.72 48.89 26.41
CA LEU A 520 14.65 49.65 27.21
C LEU A 520 16.02 48.95 27.30
N GLU A 521 16.03 47.63 27.53
CA GLU A 521 17.26 46.83 27.55
C GLU A 521 17.93 46.80 26.18
N LEU A 522 17.14 46.69 25.09
CA LEU A 522 17.62 46.67 23.71
C LEU A 522 18.26 48.01 23.32
N GLN A 523 17.63 49.15 23.68
CA GLN A 523 18.14 50.49 23.40
C GLN A 523 19.45 50.78 24.18
N ALA A 524 19.50 50.33 25.43
CA ALA A 524 20.71 50.44 26.23
C ALA A 524 21.86 49.63 25.59
N PHE A 525 21.59 48.40 25.15
CA PHE A 525 22.55 47.54 24.47
C PHE A 525 23.05 48.10 23.15
N ASP A 526 22.15 48.67 22.31
CA ASP A 526 22.52 49.33 21.05
C ASP A 526 23.40 50.56 21.26
N ALA A 527 23.12 51.34 22.30
CA ALA A 527 23.92 52.51 22.65
C ALA A 527 25.33 52.12 23.12
N GLU A 528 25.46 51.04 23.86
CA GLU A 528 26.75 50.52 24.34
C GLU A 528 27.57 49.87 23.22
N LEU A 529 26.91 49.11 22.30
CA LEU A 529 27.54 48.62 21.08
C LEU A 529 28.10 49.75 20.22
N ALA A 530 27.33 50.84 20.06
CA ALA A 530 27.78 52.01 19.33
C ALA A 530 28.96 52.69 19.99
N ALA A 531 29.00 52.78 21.33
CA ALA A 531 30.11 53.33 22.08
C ALA A 531 31.38 52.46 22.00
N LEU A 532 31.24 51.14 21.98
CA LEU A 532 32.34 50.20 21.76
C LEU A 532 32.91 50.28 20.34
N ALA A 533 32.05 50.32 19.34
CA ALA A 533 32.45 50.48 17.94
C ALA A 533 33.26 51.79 17.74
N ALA A 534 32.89 52.84 18.46
CA ALA A 534 33.60 54.10 18.43
C ALA A 534 34.96 54.08 19.16
N ARG A 535 35.19 53.11 20.08
CA ARG A 535 36.47 52.93 20.79
C ARG A 535 37.43 51.97 20.08
N SER A 536 36.91 51.11 19.18
CA SER A 536 37.70 50.14 18.42
C SER A 536 38.06 50.60 17.00
N GLY A 537 37.66 51.76 16.55
CA GLY A 537 38.14 52.46 15.35
C GLY A 537 39.14 53.54 15.76
#